data_301f221acacb66258736077670eaacc1
#
_entry.id   301f221acacb66258736077670eaacc1
#
_cell.length_a   1.000
_cell.length_b   1.000
_cell.length_c   1.000
_cell.angle_alpha   90.00
_cell.angle_beta   90.00
_cell.angle_gamma   90.00
#
_symmetry.space_group_name_H-M   'P 1'
#
loop_
_entity.id
_entity.type
_entity.pdbx_description
1 polymer ?
#
loop_
_entity_poly.entity_id
_entity_poly.type
_entity_poly.pdbx_seq_one_letter_code
_entity_poly.pdbx_strand_id
1 'polypeptide(L)'
;MRLLVDEKCGRRGLWAAALLFGLGTANHQTLLALAPGAMLCAKGRLSRRGWAVLFSFFALGLALFLFLPLRSMGEPWLDWGDPETPARLWRVLTRGDYGGVRLHPERPAGLLSVAQWTSGFAYAARLFAAELSPFGVILAAWGLIAAR
;
A
#
# COMPACT_ATOMS: atom_id res chain seq x y z
N MET A 1 16.49 14.53 1.38
CA MET A 1 15.79 13.34 1.88
C MET A 1 16.14 12.99 3.34
N ARG A 2 16.63 13.94 4.11
CA ARG A 2 16.86 13.81 5.57
C ARG A 2 15.61 14.08 6.43
N LEU A 3 14.52 14.57 5.85
CA LEU A 3 13.36 15.09 6.58
C LEU A 3 12.33 14.05 7.03
N LEU A 4 12.43 12.79 6.61
CA LEU A 4 11.43 11.78 6.97
C LEU A 4 11.92 10.70 7.95
N VAL A 5 13.18 10.75 8.37
CA VAL A 5 13.69 9.80 9.36
C VAL A 5 14.54 10.57 10.35
N ASP A 6 13.88 11.37 11.16
CA ASP A 6 14.48 11.95 12.34
C ASP A 6 15.06 10.80 13.19
N GLU A 7 16.35 10.86 13.51
CA GLU A 7 17.01 9.90 14.40
C GLU A 7 16.33 9.82 15.78
N LYS A 8 15.48 10.81 16.08
CA LYS A 8 14.64 10.87 17.27
C LYS A 8 13.41 9.96 17.23
N CYS A 9 13.04 9.40 16.08
CA CYS A 9 11.98 8.41 16.02
C CYS A 9 12.51 7.08 16.59
N GLY A 10 12.49 6.97 17.91
CA GLY A 10 12.91 5.78 18.62
C GLY A 10 12.12 4.54 18.18
N ARG A 11 12.54 3.35 18.65
CA ARG A 11 11.88 2.07 18.31
C ARG A 11 10.36 2.11 18.44
N ARG A 12 9.82 2.87 19.41
CA ARG A 12 8.37 3.06 19.60
C ARG A 12 7.70 3.70 18.38
N GLY A 13 8.36 4.69 17.78
CA GLY A 13 7.86 5.34 16.57
C GLY A 13 7.80 4.40 15.36
N LEU A 14 8.79 3.51 15.21
CA LEU A 14 8.77 2.49 14.16
C LEU A 14 7.62 1.49 14.35
N TRP A 15 7.33 1.09 15.58
CA TRP A 15 6.21 0.18 15.88
C TRP A 15 4.86 0.85 15.64
N ALA A 16 4.71 2.10 16.08
CA ALA A 16 3.52 2.88 15.78
C ALA A 16 3.32 3.07 14.26
N ALA A 17 4.38 3.37 13.53
CA ALA A 17 4.34 3.48 12.07
C ALA A 17 3.95 2.14 11.41
N ALA A 18 4.45 1.00 11.90
CA ALA A 18 4.09 -0.32 11.38
C ALA A 18 2.60 -0.64 11.65
N LEU A 19 2.10 -0.32 12.84
CA LEU A 19 0.68 -0.46 13.17
C LEU A 19 -0.19 0.40 12.25
N LEU A 20 0.14 1.68 12.10
CA LEU A 20 -0.58 2.61 11.22
C LEU A 20 -0.50 2.18 9.76
N PHE A 21 0.64 1.62 9.33
CA PHE A 21 0.80 1.06 8.00
C PHE A 21 -0.11 -0.15 7.78
N GLY A 22 -0.24 -1.04 8.78
CA GLY A 22 -1.17 -2.17 8.76
C GLY A 22 -2.63 -1.72 8.70
N LEU A 23 -3.03 -0.78 9.55
CA LEU A 23 -4.37 -0.18 9.53
C LEU A 23 -4.67 0.52 8.20
N GLY A 24 -3.71 1.29 7.68
CA GLY A 24 -3.83 1.92 6.38
C GLY A 24 -3.97 0.92 5.24
N THR A 25 -3.22 -0.20 5.29
CA THR A 25 -3.31 -1.29 4.32
C THR A 25 -4.67 -1.99 4.39
N ALA A 26 -5.24 -2.16 5.58
CA ALA A 26 -6.58 -2.69 5.77
C ALA A 26 -7.66 -1.78 5.16
N ASN A 27 -7.42 -0.47 5.13
CA ASN A 27 -8.30 0.48 4.47
C ASN A 27 -8.03 0.55 2.96
N HIS A 28 -6.77 0.59 2.55
CA HIS A 28 -6.38 0.72 1.14
C HIS A 28 -5.15 -0.14 0.79
N GLN A 29 -5.38 -1.27 0.17
CA GLN A 29 -4.36 -2.30 -0.08
C GLN A 29 -3.19 -1.82 -0.96
N THR A 30 -3.40 -0.81 -1.82
CA THR A 30 -2.33 -0.23 -2.65
C THR A 30 -1.21 0.38 -1.82
N LEU A 31 -1.46 0.66 -0.53
CA LEU A 31 -0.43 1.12 0.40
C LEU A 31 0.74 0.11 0.50
N LEU A 32 0.48 -1.18 0.27
CA LEU A 32 1.53 -2.22 0.21
C LEU A 32 2.63 -1.94 -0.81
N ALA A 33 2.34 -1.16 -1.86
CA ALA A 33 3.35 -0.75 -2.83
C ALA A 33 4.48 0.09 -2.19
N LEU A 34 4.22 0.73 -1.05
CA LEU A 34 5.24 1.48 -0.29
C LEU A 34 6.10 0.59 0.62
N ALA A 35 5.70 -0.69 0.84
CA ALA A 35 6.39 -1.60 1.75
C ALA A 35 7.89 -1.77 1.43
N PRO A 36 8.34 -1.95 0.17
CA PRO A 36 9.76 -2.05 -0.14
C PRO A 36 10.55 -0.83 0.30
N GLY A 37 10.03 0.38 0.06
CA GLY A 37 10.65 1.63 0.49
C GLY A 37 10.71 1.75 2.02
N ALA A 38 9.64 1.43 2.71
CA ALA A 38 9.58 1.43 4.17
C ALA A 38 10.58 0.43 4.78
N MET A 39 10.70 -0.78 4.19
CA MET A 39 11.66 -1.80 4.62
C MET A 39 13.10 -1.33 4.41
N LEU A 40 13.41 -0.68 3.30
CA LEU A 40 14.73 -0.10 3.05
C LEU A 40 15.08 0.97 4.08
N CYS A 41 14.13 1.82 4.47
CA CYS A 41 14.32 2.83 5.52
C CYS A 41 14.57 2.21 6.91
N ALA A 42 14.01 1.03 7.19
CA ALA A 42 14.18 0.30 8.44
C ALA A 42 15.46 -0.58 8.44
N LYS A 43 16.01 -0.87 7.25
CA LYS A 43 17.20 -1.72 7.10
C LYS A 43 18.39 -1.13 7.86
N GLY A 44 19.09 -1.99 8.60
CA GLY A 44 20.24 -1.58 9.43
C GLY A 44 19.87 -0.98 10.79
N ARG A 45 18.60 -0.67 11.06
CA ARG A 45 18.13 -0.10 12.33
C ARG A 45 17.58 -1.14 13.29
N LEU A 46 17.16 -2.30 12.76
CA LEU A 46 16.48 -3.35 13.50
C LEU A 46 17.27 -4.65 13.52
N SER A 47 17.35 -5.25 14.71
CA SER A 47 17.78 -6.64 14.88
C SER A 47 16.70 -7.60 14.36
N ARG A 48 17.00 -8.90 14.27
CA ARG A 48 16.01 -9.94 13.90
C ARG A 48 14.75 -9.88 14.79
N ARG A 49 14.94 -9.68 16.10
CA ARG A 49 13.82 -9.52 17.06
C ARG A 49 13.03 -8.23 16.78
N GLY A 50 13.72 -7.13 16.45
CA GLY A 50 13.08 -5.87 16.07
C GLY A 50 12.19 -6.00 14.83
N TRP A 51 12.65 -6.74 13.82
CA TRP A 51 11.84 -7.05 12.64
C TRP A 51 10.60 -7.88 12.99
N ALA A 52 10.74 -8.91 13.84
CA ALA A 52 9.60 -9.70 14.29
C ALA A 52 8.55 -8.84 15.00
N VAL A 53 8.97 -7.93 15.89
CA VAL A 53 8.08 -7.00 16.57
C VAL A 53 7.42 -6.05 15.58
N LEU A 54 8.15 -5.50 14.61
CA LEU A 54 7.61 -4.62 13.58
C LEU A 54 6.52 -5.33 12.75
N PHE A 55 6.78 -6.56 12.32
CA PHE A 55 5.79 -7.37 11.59
C PHE A 55 4.58 -7.73 12.46
N SER A 56 4.76 -7.94 13.77
CA SER A 56 3.64 -8.18 14.69
C SER A 56 2.74 -6.94 14.79
N PHE A 57 3.30 -5.75 14.89
CA PHE A 57 2.51 -4.51 14.90
C PHE A 57 1.79 -4.27 13.55
N PHE A 58 2.45 -4.56 12.44
CA PHE A 58 1.81 -4.51 11.13
C PHE A 58 0.65 -5.51 11.02
N ALA A 59 0.87 -6.76 11.44
CA ALA A 59 -0.16 -7.80 11.46
C ALA A 59 -1.34 -7.43 12.39
N LEU A 60 -1.05 -6.80 13.53
CA LEU A 60 -2.08 -6.27 14.43
C LEU A 60 -2.93 -5.20 13.73
N GLY A 61 -2.32 -4.33 12.92
CA GLY A 61 -3.06 -3.38 12.09
C GLY A 61 -3.95 -4.07 11.05
N LEU A 62 -3.45 -5.15 10.42
CA LEU A 62 -4.23 -5.95 9.47
C LEU A 62 -5.35 -6.76 10.15
N ALA A 63 -5.28 -6.98 11.48
CA ALA A 63 -6.32 -7.70 12.21
C ALA A 63 -7.70 -7.02 12.10
N LEU A 64 -7.76 -5.75 11.66
CA LEU A 64 -9.01 -5.07 11.30
C LEU A 64 -9.81 -5.87 10.25
N PHE A 65 -9.16 -6.62 9.37
CA PHE A 65 -9.84 -7.48 8.41
C PHE A 65 -10.65 -8.62 9.07
N LEU A 66 -10.33 -9.01 10.30
CA LEU A 66 -11.09 -10.00 11.05
C LEU A 66 -12.49 -9.49 11.45
N PHE A 67 -12.69 -8.17 11.39
CA PHE A 67 -14.01 -7.58 11.58
C PHE A 67 -14.97 -7.97 10.45
N LEU A 68 -14.47 -8.21 9.24
CA LEU A 68 -15.30 -8.55 8.07
C LEU A 68 -16.12 -9.83 8.29
N PRO A 69 -15.52 -11.00 8.64
CA PRO A 69 -16.29 -12.21 8.90
C PRO A 69 -17.23 -12.06 10.12
N LEU A 70 -16.76 -11.39 11.17
CA LEU A 70 -17.61 -11.17 12.36
C LEU A 70 -18.85 -10.34 12.03
N ARG A 71 -18.72 -9.35 11.17
CA ARG A 71 -19.84 -8.54 10.70
C ARG A 71 -20.76 -9.32 9.78
N SER A 72 -20.19 -10.11 8.84
CA SER A 72 -20.93 -10.90 7.86
C SER A 72 -21.83 -11.94 8.55
N MET A 73 -21.36 -12.59 9.61
CA MET A 73 -22.15 -13.53 10.42
C MET A 73 -23.42 -12.92 11.05
N GLY A 74 -23.52 -11.60 11.09
CA GLY A 74 -24.70 -10.87 11.55
C GLY A 74 -25.71 -10.56 10.44
N GLU A 75 -25.58 -11.15 9.25
CA GLU A 75 -26.44 -10.93 8.07
C GLU A 75 -26.78 -9.44 7.83
N PRO A 76 -25.78 -8.56 7.69
CA PRO A 76 -26.05 -7.15 7.51
C PRO A 76 -26.72 -6.90 6.16
N TRP A 77 -27.57 -5.89 6.06
CA TRP A 77 -28.25 -5.49 4.82
C TRP A 77 -27.30 -5.32 3.63
N LEU A 78 -26.08 -4.86 3.87
CA LEU A 78 -25.01 -4.79 2.88
C LEU A 78 -23.87 -5.69 3.32
N ASP A 79 -23.75 -6.88 2.70
CA ASP A 79 -22.69 -7.83 2.94
C ASP A 79 -21.82 -7.99 1.69
N TRP A 80 -20.67 -7.33 1.69
CA TRP A 80 -19.81 -7.30 0.52
C TRP A 80 -18.90 -8.53 0.46
N GLY A 81 -19.22 -9.42 -0.48
CA GLY A 81 -18.43 -10.63 -0.73
C GLY A 81 -18.66 -11.76 0.26
N ASP A 82 -19.59 -11.59 1.22
CA ASP A 82 -20.00 -12.60 2.19
C ASP A 82 -18.78 -13.36 2.79
N PRO A 83 -17.90 -12.67 3.54
CA PRO A 83 -16.60 -13.20 3.97
C PRO A 83 -16.66 -14.11 5.20
N GLU A 84 -17.74 -14.89 5.38
CA GLU A 84 -17.92 -15.78 6.54
C GLU A 84 -16.94 -16.93 6.59
N THR A 85 -16.47 -17.40 5.42
CA THR A 85 -15.52 -18.49 5.35
C THR A 85 -14.10 -18.00 5.04
N PRO A 86 -13.05 -18.69 5.47
CA PRO A 86 -11.66 -18.30 5.15
C PRO A 86 -11.42 -18.14 3.65
N ALA A 87 -12.04 -18.95 2.82
CA ALA A 87 -11.91 -18.88 1.36
C ALA A 87 -12.55 -17.61 0.79
N ARG A 88 -13.74 -17.26 1.27
CA ARG A 88 -14.44 -16.02 0.87
C ARG A 88 -13.71 -14.79 1.40
N LEU A 89 -13.28 -14.82 2.67
CA LEU A 89 -12.43 -13.76 3.23
C LEU A 89 -11.18 -13.55 2.39
N TRP A 90 -10.49 -14.63 2.01
CA TRP A 90 -9.31 -14.54 1.14
C TRP A 90 -9.64 -13.92 -0.21
N ARG A 91 -10.78 -14.26 -0.80
CA ARG A 91 -11.25 -13.69 -2.07
C ARG A 91 -11.52 -12.19 -1.95
N VAL A 92 -12.14 -11.74 -0.85
CA VAL A 92 -12.32 -10.31 -0.55
C VAL A 92 -10.98 -9.61 -0.36
N LEU A 93 -10.07 -10.19 0.45
CA LEU A 93 -8.74 -9.63 0.71
C LEU A 93 -7.89 -9.51 -0.54
N THR A 94 -7.99 -10.47 -1.46
CA THR A 94 -7.25 -10.46 -2.73
C THR A 94 -7.97 -9.73 -3.84
N ARG A 95 -9.13 -9.12 -3.56
CA ARG A 95 -9.98 -8.44 -4.54
C ARG A 95 -10.38 -9.36 -5.70
N GLY A 96 -10.62 -10.65 -5.40
CA GLY A 96 -10.93 -11.66 -6.42
C GLY A 96 -12.10 -11.28 -7.32
N ASP A 97 -13.13 -10.63 -6.75
CA ASP A 97 -14.32 -10.17 -7.47
C ASP A 97 -14.03 -9.00 -8.44
N TYR A 98 -12.90 -8.32 -8.26
CA TYR A 98 -12.43 -7.20 -9.10
C TYR A 98 -11.23 -7.59 -9.98
N GLY A 99 -11.01 -8.89 -10.22
CA GLY A 99 -9.87 -9.36 -11.01
C GLY A 99 -8.54 -9.44 -10.24
N GLY A 100 -8.57 -9.32 -8.93
CA GLY A 100 -7.40 -9.48 -8.07
C GLY A 100 -6.34 -8.40 -8.30
N VAL A 101 -5.12 -8.82 -8.57
CA VAL A 101 -3.97 -7.94 -8.87
C VAL A 101 -4.06 -7.32 -10.27
N ARG A 102 -5.02 -7.76 -11.09
CA ARG A 102 -5.21 -7.22 -12.44
C ARG A 102 -5.93 -5.87 -12.34
N LEU A 103 -5.30 -4.81 -12.82
CA LEU A 103 -5.89 -3.48 -12.89
C LEU A 103 -7.06 -3.40 -13.90
N HIS A 104 -7.08 -4.34 -14.87
CA HIS A 104 -8.14 -4.48 -15.86
C HIS A 104 -8.44 -5.97 -16.05
N PRO A 105 -9.54 -6.51 -15.49
CA PRO A 105 -9.90 -7.92 -15.61
C PRO A 105 -10.13 -8.38 -17.05
N GLU A 106 -10.55 -7.47 -17.95
CA GLU A 106 -10.83 -7.74 -19.35
C GLU A 106 -9.59 -7.84 -20.25
N ARG A 107 -8.41 -7.46 -19.74
CA ARG A 107 -7.17 -7.57 -20.53
C ARG A 107 -6.49 -8.90 -20.26
N PRO A 108 -6.05 -9.65 -21.30
CA PRO A 108 -5.31 -10.89 -21.12
C PRO A 108 -4.08 -10.64 -20.26
N ALA A 109 -3.77 -11.62 -19.40
CA ALA A 109 -2.69 -11.55 -18.40
C ALA A 109 -1.30 -11.56 -19.07
N GLY A 110 -0.93 -10.44 -19.63
CA GLY A 110 0.44 -10.12 -20.03
C GLY A 110 1.04 -9.14 -19.02
N LEU A 111 1.13 -9.54 -17.74
CA LEU A 111 1.56 -8.68 -16.63
C LEU A 111 2.96 -8.07 -16.79
N LEU A 112 3.74 -8.51 -17.79
CA LEU A 112 5.15 -8.15 -17.91
C LEU A 112 5.56 -7.78 -19.35
N SER A 113 4.63 -7.39 -20.21
CA SER A 113 5.02 -6.82 -21.51
C SER A 113 5.65 -5.45 -21.28
N VAL A 114 6.91 -5.29 -21.67
CA VAL A 114 7.64 -4.01 -21.61
C VAL A 114 6.83 -2.91 -22.31
N ALA A 115 6.12 -3.23 -23.40
CA ALA A 115 5.25 -2.30 -24.12
C ALA A 115 4.07 -1.80 -23.27
N GLN A 116 3.52 -2.63 -22.39
CA GLN A 116 2.44 -2.22 -21.48
C GLN A 116 2.97 -1.31 -20.36
N TRP A 117 4.15 -1.58 -19.86
CA TRP A 117 4.80 -0.73 -18.87
C TRP A 117 5.15 0.63 -19.47
N THR A 118 5.76 0.67 -20.65
CA THR A 118 6.10 1.93 -21.33
C THR A 118 4.87 2.75 -21.67
N SER A 119 3.79 2.11 -22.16
CA SER A 119 2.53 2.81 -22.43
C SER A 119 1.86 3.32 -21.15
N GLY A 120 1.92 2.54 -20.05
CA GLY A 120 1.43 2.95 -18.74
C GLY A 120 2.17 4.14 -18.17
N PHE A 121 3.50 4.12 -18.24
CA PHE A 121 4.33 5.26 -17.84
C PHE A 121 4.11 6.49 -18.71
N ALA A 122 3.99 6.33 -20.02
CA ALA A 122 3.68 7.43 -20.94
C ALA A 122 2.30 8.04 -20.64
N TYR A 123 1.30 7.20 -20.34
CA TYR A 123 -0.03 7.67 -19.94
C TYR A 123 0.02 8.41 -18.59
N ALA A 124 0.69 7.86 -17.59
CA ALA A 124 0.87 8.51 -16.30
C ALA A 124 1.60 9.85 -16.44
N ALA A 125 2.68 9.91 -17.23
CA ALA A 125 3.41 11.15 -17.49
C ALA A 125 2.53 12.22 -18.16
N ARG A 126 1.68 11.82 -19.12
CA ARG A 126 0.72 12.73 -19.76
C ARG A 126 -0.34 13.24 -18.76
N LEU A 127 -0.87 12.36 -17.90
CA LEU A 127 -1.79 12.78 -16.84
C LEU A 127 -1.11 13.75 -15.89
N PHE A 128 0.09 13.44 -15.41
CA PHE A 128 0.86 14.34 -14.56
C PHE A 128 1.10 15.69 -15.22
N ALA A 129 1.45 15.70 -16.51
CA ALA A 129 1.66 16.95 -17.25
C ALA A 129 0.37 17.74 -17.47
N ALA A 130 -0.78 17.07 -17.57
CA ALA A 130 -2.09 17.71 -17.74
C ALA A 130 -2.63 18.28 -16.41
N GLU A 131 -2.44 17.52 -15.31
CA GLU A 131 -2.93 17.90 -13.97
C GLU A 131 -1.99 18.89 -13.27
N LEU A 132 -0.68 18.74 -13.42
CA LEU A 132 0.29 19.71 -12.98
C LEU A 132 0.32 20.85 -14.01
N SER A 133 -0.20 22.02 -13.63
CA SER A 133 0.02 23.22 -14.43
C SER A 133 1.52 23.40 -14.72
N PRO A 134 1.93 24.12 -15.78
CA PRO A 134 3.35 24.42 -16.05
C PRO A 134 4.09 24.96 -14.80
N PHE A 135 3.37 25.69 -13.96
CA PHE A 135 3.87 26.21 -12.69
C PHE A 135 4.16 25.07 -11.68
N GLY A 136 3.29 24.07 -11.59
CA GLY A 136 3.51 22.91 -10.74
C GLY A 136 4.70 22.06 -11.15
N VAL A 137 4.94 21.91 -12.45
CA VAL A 137 6.14 21.23 -12.99
C VAL A 137 7.42 21.98 -12.61
N ILE A 138 7.40 23.32 -12.73
CA ILE A 138 8.54 24.18 -12.35
C ILE A 138 8.83 24.05 -10.84
N LEU A 139 7.78 24.08 -10.00
CA LEU A 139 7.94 23.93 -8.55
C LEU A 139 8.45 22.54 -8.17
N ALA A 140 7.97 21.47 -8.83
CA ALA A 140 8.47 20.11 -8.61
C ALA A 140 9.94 19.97 -8.99
N ALA A 141 10.34 20.51 -10.15
CA ALA A 141 11.72 20.53 -10.59
C ALA A 141 12.61 21.33 -9.62
N TRP A 142 12.15 22.49 -9.19
CA TRP A 142 12.84 23.31 -8.18
C TRP A 142 13.02 22.55 -6.87
N GLY A 143 11.98 21.87 -6.37
CA GLY A 143 12.02 21.07 -5.16
C GLY A 143 13.04 19.93 -5.25
N LEU A 144 13.15 19.27 -6.41
CA LEU A 144 14.15 18.22 -6.65
C LEU A 144 15.59 18.75 -6.66
N ILE A 145 15.79 19.96 -7.17
CA ILE A 145 17.11 20.62 -7.19
C ILE A 145 17.49 21.10 -5.79
N ALA A 146 16.55 21.72 -5.07
CA ALA A 146 16.77 22.27 -3.74
C ALA A 146 16.94 21.20 -2.66
N ALA A 147 16.49 19.95 -2.90
CA ALA A 147 16.63 18.84 -1.97
C ALA A 147 17.99 18.10 -2.07
N ARG A 148 18.88 18.54 -2.94
CA ARG A 148 20.26 18.02 -3.05
C ARG A 148 21.22 18.76 -2.12
#